data_5ed5ae645f0fcad2418b07496d27f376
#
_entry.id   5ed5ae645f0fcad2418b07496d27f376
#
_cell.length_a   1.000
_cell.length_b   1.000
_cell.length_c   1.000
_cell.angle_alpha   90.00
_cell.angle_beta   90.00
_cell.angle_gamma   90.00
#
_symmetry.space_group_name_H-M   'P 1'
#
loop_
_entity.id
_entity.type
_entity.pdbx_description
1 polymer ?
#
loop_
_entity_poly.entity_id
_entity_poly.type
_entity_poly.pdbx_seq_one_letter_code
_entity_poly.pdbx_strand_id
1 'polypeptide(L)'
;MCIRDRLNYEESRQLYDYILNVGRKWVSPPYNADGWRLDVAADLGQSEDFNHQFWRDFRTAVKEANPEAIILAEHYEDAGSWLMGDQWDTIMNYSAFMEPVTWFLTGMEKHSDERRGDLLGNTQAFVDAMVYHMSRFQYPSLMVSMNELSNHDHSRFLTRTNQTVGRTASMGAEAANQNVNKGIMRAAV
;
A
#
# COMPACT_ATOMS: atom_id res chain seq x y z
N MET A 1 11.79 -10.68 -6.78
CA MET A 1 11.85 -11.54 -5.57
C MET A 1 12.08 -12.97 -6.00
N CYS A 2 12.99 -13.71 -5.37
CA CYS A 2 13.28 -15.09 -5.77
C CYS A 2 12.21 -16.02 -5.20
N ILE A 3 11.63 -16.89 -6.03
CA ILE A 3 10.59 -17.88 -5.62
C ILE A 3 11.07 -18.77 -4.45
N ARG A 4 12.38 -18.90 -4.28
CA ARG A 4 12.99 -19.69 -3.17
C ARG A 4 12.81 -19.07 -1.79
N ASP A 5 12.43 -17.81 -1.70
CA ASP A 5 12.33 -17.06 -0.45
C ASP A 5 10.89 -17.04 0.10
N ARG A 6 9.92 -17.68 -0.58
CA ARG A 6 8.55 -17.80 -0.11
C ARG A 6 8.38 -18.96 0.86
N LEU A 7 7.67 -18.71 1.95
CA LEU A 7 7.25 -19.77 2.87
C LEU A 7 6.17 -20.64 2.20
N ASN A 8 6.28 -21.95 2.37
CA ASN A 8 5.33 -22.89 1.76
C ASN A 8 4.11 -23.10 2.68
N TYR A 9 3.17 -22.19 2.63
CA TYR A 9 1.95 -22.23 3.43
C TYR A 9 1.00 -23.35 3.00
N GLU A 10 0.98 -23.71 1.69
CA GLU A 10 0.03 -24.68 1.15
C GLU A 10 0.34 -26.12 1.63
N GLU A 11 1.62 -26.46 1.72
CA GLU A 11 2.05 -27.83 2.11
C GLU A 11 2.34 -27.95 3.61
N SER A 12 2.37 -26.85 4.37
CA SER A 12 2.67 -26.87 5.79
C SER A 12 1.49 -26.37 6.64
N ARG A 13 0.63 -27.27 7.05
CA ARG A 13 -0.46 -26.93 7.98
C ARG A 13 0.04 -26.33 9.29
N GLN A 14 1.19 -26.80 9.77
CA GLN A 14 1.81 -26.26 10.99
C GLN A 14 2.21 -24.79 10.80
N LEU A 15 2.81 -24.43 9.66
CA LEU A 15 3.17 -23.04 9.35
C LEU A 15 1.91 -22.19 9.20
N TYR A 16 0.92 -22.67 8.49
CA TYR A 16 -0.37 -22.02 8.32
C TYR A 16 -0.99 -21.62 9.67
N ASP A 17 -1.18 -22.60 10.55
CA ASP A 17 -1.77 -22.40 11.87
C ASP A 17 -0.89 -21.49 12.76
N TYR A 18 0.43 -21.61 12.63
CA TYR A 18 1.36 -20.74 13.35
C TYR A 18 1.16 -19.27 12.98
N ILE A 19 1.04 -18.95 11.70
CA ILE A 19 0.85 -17.56 11.24
C ILE A 19 -0.52 -17.02 11.65
N LEU A 20 -1.59 -17.82 11.59
CA LEU A 20 -2.89 -17.41 12.14
C LEU A 20 -2.80 -17.09 13.64
N ASN A 21 -2.05 -17.88 14.40
CA ASN A 21 -1.81 -17.64 15.81
C ASN A 21 -0.97 -16.37 16.06
N VAL A 22 0.00 -16.06 15.19
CA VAL A 22 0.72 -14.77 15.22
C VAL A 22 -0.27 -13.62 14.99
N GLY A 23 -1.18 -13.76 14.03
CA GLY A 23 -2.25 -12.81 13.78
C GLY A 23 -3.07 -12.47 15.03
N ARG A 24 -3.53 -13.50 15.75
CA ARG A 24 -4.28 -13.35 17.01
C ARG A 24 -3.45 -12.71 18.12
N LYS A 25 -2.23 -13.20 18.28
CA LYS A 25 -1.36 -12.85 19.41
C LYS A 25 -1.13 -11.34 19.52
N TRP A 26 -0.77 -10.71 18.44
CA TRP A 26 -0.34 -9.32 18.49
C TRP A 26 -1.48 -8.32 18.66
N VAL A 27 -2.70 -8.66 18.27
CA VAL A 27 -3.90 -7.84 18.51
C VAL A 27 -4.58 -8.13 19.84
N SER A 28 -4.04 -9.09 20.63
CA SER A 28 -4.52 -9.48 21.96
C SER A 28 -3.66 -8.90 23.09
N PRO A 29 -4.18 -8.84 24.33
CA PRO A 29 -3.35 -8.52 25.50
C PRO A 29 -2.15 -9.49 25.63
N PRO A 30 -0.99 -9.00 26.09
CA PRO A 30 -0.70 -7.65 26.54
C PRO A 30 -0.27 -6.68 25.44
N TYR A 31 -0.20 -7.16 24.16
CA TYR A 31 0.36 -6.37 23.06
C TYR A 31 -0.62 -5.32 22.54
N ASN A 32 -1.88 -5.70 22.31
CA ASN A 32 -2.98 -4.83 21.90
C ASN A 32 -2.65 -3.94 20.70
N ALA A 33 -2.00 -4.50 19.66
CA ALA A 33 -1.82 -3.77 18.41
C ALA A 33 -3.19 -3.46 17.79
N ASP A 34 -3.32 -2.28 17.16
CA ASP A 34 -4.57 -1.84 16.53
C ASP A 34 -4.90 -2.57 15.23
N GLY A 35 -3.98 -3.40 14.74
CA GLY A 35 -4.19 -4.19 13.53
C GLY A 35 -2.90 -4.66 12.87
N TRP A 36 -3.02 -4.99 11.59
CA TRP A 36 -1.95 -5.51 10.76
C TRP A 36 -1.77 -4.69 9.48
N ARG A 37 -0.52 -4.38 9.14
CA ARG A 37 -0.11 -4.07 7.77
C ARG A 37 0.55 -5.31 7.19
N LEU A 38 0.00 -5.80 6.10
CA LEU A 38 0.41 -7.04 5.44
C LEU A 38 1.31 -6.71 4.26
N ASP A 39 2.54 -7.21 4.31
CA ASP A 39 3.54 -7.02 3.26
C ASP A 39 3.27 -7.94 2.07
N VAL A 40 3.25 -7.39 0.86
CA VAL A 40 3.09 -8.13 -0.40
C VAL A 40 1.95 -9.18 -0.34
N ALA A 41 0.82 -8.81 0.24
CA ALA A 41 -0.22 -9.73 0.67
C ALA A 41 -0.84 -10.56 -0.47
N ALA A 42 -0.93 -9.99 -1.68
CA ALA A 42 -1.47 -10.68 -2.85
C ALA A 42 -0.58 -11.83 -3.36
N ASP A 43 0.71 -11.82 -3.00
CA ASP A 43 1.68 -12.81 -3.46
C ASP A 43 1.79 -14.05 -2.55
N LEU A 44 1.03 -14.10 -1.46
CA LEU A 44 1.07 -15.22 -0.53
C LEU A 44 0.49 -16.48 -1.17
N GLY A 45 1.17 -17.62 -1.01
CA GLY A 45 0.76 -18.92 -1.57
C GLY A 45 1.19 -19.10 -3.02
N GLN A 46 0.73 -20.17 -3.65
CA GLN A 46 1.05 -20.54 -5.04
C GLN A 46 -0.15 -20.42 -5.98
N SER A 47 -1.36 -20.30 -5.41
CA SER A 47 -2.59 -20.12 -6.16
C SER A 47 -3.44 -18.98 -5.59
N GLU A 48 -4.24 -18.37 -6.46
CA GLU A 48 -5.18 -17.32 -6.10
C GLU A 48 -6.24 -17.81 -5.10
N ASP A 49 -6.79 -18.99 -5.33
CA ASP A 49 -7.79 -19.61 -4.44
C ASP A 49 -7.23 -19.81 -3.03
N PHE A 50 -5.98 -20.31 -2.94
CA PHE A 50 -5.31 -20.46 -1.64
C PHE A 50 -5.08 -19.11 -0.97
N ASN A 51 -4.61 -18.10 -1.71
CA ASN A 51 -4.40 -16.75 -1.20
C ASN A 51 -5.69 -16.19 -0.57
N HIS A 52 -6.79 -16.23 -1.32
CA HIS A 52 -8.08 -15.76 -0.83
C HIS A 52 -8.57 -16.53 0.41
N GLN A 53 -8.40 -17.86 0.43
CA GLN A 53 -8.79 -18.65 1.59
C GLN A 53 -7.95 -18.34 2.82
N PHE A 54 -6.63 -18.19 2.66
CA PHE A 54 -5.74 -17.82 3.75
C PHE A 54 -6.14 -16.47 4.37
N TRP A 55 -6.46 -15.46 3.57
CA TRP A 55 -6.85 -14.15 4.08
C TRP A 55 -8.22 -14.15 4.77
N ARG A 56 -9.15 -15.02 4.35
CA ARG A 56 -10.41 -15.25 5.09
C ARG A 56 -10.16 -15.85 6.47
N ASP A 57 -9.31 -16.86 6.54
CA ASP A 57 -8.96 -17.50 7.81
C ASP A 57 -8.15 -16.56 8.70
N PHE A 58 -7.24 -15.77 8.13
CA PHE A 58 -6.48 -14.75 8.85
C PHE A 58 -7.42 -13.67 9.43
N ARG A 59 -8.36 -13.18 8.61
CA ARG A 59 -9.38 -12.23 9.09
C ARG A 59 -10.18 -12.83 10.24
N THR A 60 -10.67 -14.03 10.10
CA THR A 60 -11.41 -14.72 11.15
C THR A 60 -10.58 -14.76 12.44
N ALA A 61 -9.34 -15.21 12.34
CA ALA A 61 -8.42 -15.29 13.47
C ALA A 61 -8.20 -13.94 14.18
N VAL A 62 -7.98 -12.87 13.40
CA VAL A 62 -7.73 -11.53 13.93
C VAL A 62 -9.00 -10.94 14.56
N LYS A 63 -10.15 -11.01 13.86
CA LYS A 63 -11.40 -10.40 14.32
C LYS A 63 -12.03 -11.13 15.50
N GLU A 64 -11.81 -12.44 15.65
CA GLU A 64 -12.18 -13.19 16.87
C GLU A 64 -11.37 -12.73 18.08
N ALA A 65 -10.11 -12.37 17.90
CA ALA A 65 -9.24 -11.91 18.97
C ALA A 65 -9.46 -10.43 19.32
N ASN A 66 -9.66 -9.59 18.30
CA ASN A 66 -9.96 -8.17 18.44
C ASN A 66 -10.81 -7.72 17.24
N PRO A 67 -12.14 -7.56 17.40
CA PRO A 67 -13.03 -7.17 16.30
C PRO A 67 -12.74 -5.77 15.72
N GLU A 68 -12.10 -4.89 16.51
CA GLU A 68 -11.75 -3.54 16.07
C GLU A 68 -10.40 -3.47 15.34
N ALA A 69 -9.58 -4.55 15.37
CA ALA A 69 -8.29 -4.57 14.72
C ALA A 69 -8.43 -4.42 13.19
N ILE A 70 -7.70 -3.46 12.60
CA ILE A 70 -7.71 -3.24 11.16
C ILE A 70 -6.78 -4.23 10.45
N ILE A 71 -7.18 -4.68 9.25
CA ILE A 71 -6.36 -5.48 8.35
C ILE A 71 -6.13 -4.67 7.08
N LEU A 72 -4.93 -4.11 6.97
CA LEU A 72 -4.50 -3.24 5.87
C LEU A 72 -3.43 -3.96 5.05
N ALA A 73 -3.64 -4.12 3.76
CA ALA A 73 -2.68 -4.78 2.88
C ALA A 73 -1.88 -3.80 2.03
N GLU A 74 -0.62 -4.15 1.79
CA GLU A 74 0.13 -3.55 0.70
C GLU A 74 -0.26 -4.21 -0.61
N HIS A 75 -0.78 -3.41 -1.54
CA HIS A 75 -1.14 -3.85 -2.87
C HIS A 75 -1.19 -2.65 -3.83
N TYR A 76 -0.60 -2.79 -5.03
CA TYR A 76 -0.47 -1.70 -6.01
C TYR A 76 -1.58 -1.65 -7.06
N GLU A 77 -2.30 -2.75 -7.23
CA GLU A 77 -3.28 -2.91 -8.30
C GLU A 77 -4.72 -2.93 -7.77
N ASP A 78 -5.63 -3.48 -8.55
CA ASP A 78 -7.03 -3.63 -8.17
C ASP A 78 -7.20 -4.66 -7.05
N ALA A 79 -7.53 -4.20 -5.86
CA ALA A 79 -7.76 -5.03 -4.69
C ALA A 79 -9.22 -5.47 -4.52
N GLY A 80 -10.08 -5.23 -5.51
CA GLY A 80 -11.53 -5.43 -5.38
C GLY A 80 -11.93 -6.80 -4.86
N SER A 81 -11.25 -7.87 -5.30
CA SER A 81 -11.55 -9.25 -4.87
C SER A 81 -11.24 -9.53 -3.40
N TRP A 82 -10.30 -8.80 -2.79
CA TRP A 82 -9.95 -8.93 -1.37
C TRP A 82 -10.74 -7.98 -0.45
N LEU A 83 -11.39 -6.96 -1.03
CA LEU A 83 -12.13 -5.93 -0.28
C LEU A 83 -13.64 -6.19 -0.21
N MET A 84 -14.04 -7.45 -0.35
CA MET A 84 -15.47 -7.85 -0.29
C MET A 84 -16.03 -7.95 1.14
N GLY A 85 -15.23 -7.61 2.15
CA GLY A 85 -15.62 -7.62 3.57
C GLY A 85 -15.26 -8.90 4.33
N ASP A 86 -14.69 -9.88 3.66
CA ASP A 86 -14.34 -11.20 4.19
C ASP A 86 -12.83 -11.45 4.30
N GLN A 87 -11.99 -10.51 3.84
CA GLN A 87 -10.53 -10.63 3.84
C GLN A 87 -9.88 -9.37 4.42
N TRP A 88 -9.33 -8.46 3.59
CA TRP A 88 -8.76 -7.22 4.06
C TRP A 88 -9.84 -6.17 4.34
N ASP A 89 -9.60 -5.30 5.31
CA ASP A 89 -10.47 -4.15 5.52
C ASP A 89 -10.17 -3.06 4.49
N THR A 90 -8.88 -2.87 4.15
CA THR A 90 -8.42 -1.82 3.25
C THR A 90 -7.01 -2.09 2.73
N ILE A 91 -6.50 -1.16 1.93
CA ILE A 91 -5.13 -1.18 1.38
C ILE A 91 -4.40 0.15 1.59
N MET A 92 -3.08 0.14 1.39
CA MET A 92 -2.30 1.35 1.16
C MET A 92 -2.78 1.99 -0.15
N ASN A 93 -3.26 3.25 -0.07
CA ASN A 93 -3.96 3.88 -1.17
C ASN A 93 -3.00 4.49 -2.20
N TYR A 94 -2.29 3.64 -2.92
CA TYR A 94 -1.35 4.06 -3.94
C TYR A 94 -2.05 4.67 -5.15
N SER A 95 -2.97 3.93 -5.76
CA SER A 95 -3.54 4.30 -7.05
C SER A 95 -4.61 5.40 -6.95
N ALA A 96 -5.42 5.39 -5.87
CA ALA A 96 -6.49 6.39 -5.70
C ALA A 96 -6.05 7.66 -4.94
N PHE A 97 -4.82 7.72 -4.44
CA PHE A 97 -4.32 8.90 -3.72
C PHE A 97 -2.86 9.25 -4.07
N MET A 98 -1.91 8.37 -3.71
CA MET A 98 -0.48 8.72 -3.80
C MET A 98 -0.04 9.06 -5.22
N GLU A 99 -0.39 8.25 -6.19
CA GLU A 99 0.02 8.45 -7.58
C GLU A 99 -0.64 9.67 -8.22
N PRO A 100 -1.98 9.86 -8.16
CA PRO A 100 -2.59 11.09 -8.70
C PRO A 100 -2.04 12.36 -8.07
N VAL A 101 -1.88 12.39 -6.75
CA VAL A 101 -1.31 13.55 -6.02
C VAL A 101 0.13 13.80 -6.45
N THR A 102 0.93 12.76 -6.56
CA THR A 102 2.32 12.85 -7.01
C THR A 102 2.44 13.42 -8.41
N TRP A 103 1.70 12.87 -9.37
CA TRP A 103 1.69 13.34 -10.75
C TRP A 103 1.23 14.79 -10.85
N PHE A 104 0.12 15.13 -10.21
CA PHE A 104 -0.46 16.46 -10.26
C PHE A 104 0.46 17.53 -9.67
N LEU A 105 1.05 17.27 -8.51
CA LEU A 105 1.85 18.27 -7.80
C LEU A 105 3.32 18.31 -8.22
N THR A 106 3.86 17.20 -8.72
CA THR A 106 5.30 17.13 -9.03
C THR A 106 5.62 16.76 -10.48
N GLY A 107 4.69 16.15 -11.20
CA GLY A 107 4.94 15.57 -12.52
C GLY A 107 5.90 14.36 -12.48
N MET A 108 6.18 13.82 -11.29
CA MET A 108 7.12 12.71 -11.11
C MET A 108 6.40 11.42 -10.77
N GLU A 109 6.95 10.32 -11.26
CA GLU A 109 6.58 8.98 -10.83
C GLU A 109 7.08 8.71 -9.39
N LYS A 110 6.41 7.80 -8.65
CA LYS A 110 6.64 7.53 -7.22
C LYS A 110 8.09 7.17 -6.83
N HIS A 111 8.85 6.56 -7.74
CA HIS A 111 10.27 6.22 -7.53
C HIS A 111 11.23 7.29 -8.07
N SER A 112 10.73 8.32 -8.73
CA SER A 112 11.49 9.30 -9.51
C SER A 112 12.14 8.71 -10.78
N ASP A 113 11.63 7.61 -11.29
CA ASP A 113 12.17 6.98 -12.51
C ASP A 113 11.69 7.69 -13.78
N GLU A 114 10.52 8.34 -13.72
CA GLU A 114 9.90 9.00 -14.88
C GLU A 114 9.38 10.39 -14.51
N ARG A 115 9.48 11.31 -15.48
CA ARG A 115 8.85 12.64 -15.41
C ARG A 115 7.79 12.79 -16.51
N ARG A 116 6.57 13.11 -16.09
CA ARG A 116 5.41 13.38 -16.95
C ARG A 116 4.95 14.82 -16.73
N GLY A 117 5.57 15.75 -17.45
CA GLY A 117 5.23 17.17 -17.38
C GLY A 117 3.82 17.49 -17.87
N ASP A 118 3.22 16.61 -18.68
CA ASP A 118 1.84 16.68 -19.14
C ASP A 118 0.80 16.44 -18.04
N LEU A 119 1.20 15.79 -16.94
CA LEU A 119 0.36 15.53 -15.77
C LEU A 119 0.52 16.61 -14.68
N LEU A 120 1.61 17.37 -14.71
CA LEU A 120 1.87 18.44 -13.74
C LEU A 120 0.81 19.54 -13.85
N GLY A 121 0.02 19.73 -12.78
CA GLY A 121 -1.07 20.72 -12.74
C GLY A 121 -2.25 20.39 -13.64
N ASN A 122 -2.30 19.19 -14.23
CA ASN A 122 -3.41 18.75 -15.09
C ASN A 122 -4.60 18.30 -14.23
N THR A 123 -5.51 19.23 -13.96
CA THR A 123 -6.70 19.00 -13.10
C THR A 123 -7.60 17.89 -13.65
N GLN A 124 -7.80 17.82 -14.99
CA GLN A 124 -8.66 16.80 -15.56
C GLN A 124 -8.08 15.40 -15.34
N ALA A 125 -6.80 15.21 -15.68
CA ALA A 125 -6.12 13.93 -15.47
C ALA A 125 -6.10 13.52 -13.98
N PHE A 126 -5.94 14.49 -13.07
CA PHE A 126 -5.98 14.25 -11.63
C PHE A 126 -7.36 13.76 -11.17
N VAL A 127 -8.43 14.47 -11.55
CA VAL A 127 -9.80 14.09 -11.17
C VAL A 127 -10.18 12.74 -11.77
N ASP A 128 -9.87 12.51 -13.04
CA ASP A 128 -10.20 11.27 -13.74
C ASP A 128 -9.50 10.07 -13.05
N ALA A 129 -8.22 10.19 -12.72
CA ALA A 129 -7.49 9.15 -12.01
C ALA A 129 -8.06 8.87 -10.60
N MET A 130 -8.33 9.93 -9.82
CA MET A 130 -8.94 9.80 -8.50
C MET A 130 -10.29 9.10 -8.57
N VAL A 131 -11.20 9.56 -9.42
CA VAL A 131 -12.56 9.00 -9.58
C VAL A 131 -12.48 7.54 -10.05
N TYR A 132 -11.65 7.25 -11.06
CA TYR A 132 -11.51 5.91 -11.59
C TYR A 132 -11.05 4.92 -10.50
N HIS A 133 -9.98 5.23 -9.78
CA HIS A 133 -9.43 4.32 -8.79
C HIS A 133 -10.31 4.25 -7.52
N MET A 134 -10.90 5.36 -7.06
CA MET A 134 -11.83 5.34 -5.94
C MET A 134 -13.07 4.49 -6.21
N SER A 135 -13.56 4.48 -7.46
CA SER A 135 -14.74 3.69 -7.84
C SER A 135 -14.54 2.18 -7.76
N ARG A 136 -13.30 1.71 -7.64
CA ARG A 136 -12.96 0.29 -7.51
C ARG A 136 -12.94 -0.21 -6.06
N PHE A 137 -13.04 0.70 -5.10
CA PHE A 137 -13.15 0.33 -3.69
C PHE A 137 -14.62 0.13 -3.30
N GLN A 138 -14.84 -0.80 -2.37
CA GLN A 138 -16.04 -0.73 -1.55
C GLN A 138 -15.97 0.50 -0.63
N TYR A 139 -17.08 1.20 -0.45
CA TYR A 139 -17.09 2.46 0.31
C TYR A 139 -16.48 2.35 1.72
N PRO A 140 -16.78 1.32 2.54
CA PRO A 140 -16.13 1.17 3.85
C PRO A 140 -14.60 1.05 3.77
N SER A 141 -14.08 0.31 2.77
CA SER A 141 -12.64 0.14 2.56
C SER A 141 -11.97 1.44 2.11
N LEU A 142 -12.64 2.25 1.28
CA LEU A 142 -12.16 3.56 0.86
C LEU A 142 -12.04 4.52 2.05
N MET A 143 -13.02 4.52 2.94
CA MET A 143 -13.07 5.44 4.10
C MET A 143 -11.95 5.22 5.10
N VAL A 144 -11.39 4.02 5.16
CA VAL A 144 -10.28 3.66 6.07
C VAL A 144 -8.97 3.38 5.33
N SER A 145 -8.91 3.72 4.04
CA SER A 145 -7.71 3.51 3.24
C SER A 145 -6.54 4.38 3.73
N MET A 146 -5.33 3.83 3.66
CA MET A 146 -4.13 4.53 4.09
C MET A 146 -3.64 5.48 3.01
N ASN A 147 -4.01 6.75 3.14
CA ASN A 147 -3.50 7.81 2.28
C ASN A 147 -2.11 8.22 2.73
N GLU A 148 -1.15 8.14 1.83
CA GLU A 148 0.24 8.52 2.09
C GLU A 148 0.87 9.21 0.89
N LEU A 149 1.86 10.05 1.11
CA LEU A 149 2.60 10.71 0.04
C LEU A 149 3.81 9.92 -0.41
N SER A 150 4.41 9.16 0.49
CA SER A 150 5.55 8.27 0.24
C SER A 150 5.83 7.37 1.43
N ASN A 151 6.50 6.25 1.20
CA ASN A 151 6.99 5.34 2.23
C ASN A 151 8.45 4.96 1.97
N HIS A 152 8.92 3.88 2.60
CA HIS A 152 10.31 3.41 2.50
C HIS A 152 10.68 2.82 1.12
N ASP A 153 9.69 2.41 0.32
CA ASP A 153 9.89 1.86 -1.03
C ASP A 153 9.96 2.92 -2.13
N HIS A 154 9.56 4.16 -1.82
CA HIS A 154 9.45 5.24 -2.78
C HIS A 154 10.46 6.36 -2.54
N SER A 155 10.71 7.17 -3.56
CA SER A 155 11.35 8.47 -3.34
C SER A 155 10.51 9.30 -2.38
N ARG A 156 11.16 10.04 -1.47
CA ARG A 156 10.42 10.95 -0.59
C ARG A 156 9.65 11.97 -1.42
N PHE A 157 8.42 12.29 -1.01
CA PHE A 157 7.60 13.26 -1.74
C PHE A 157 8.33 14.60 -1.90
N LEU A 158 9.01 15.06 -0.85
CA LEU A 158 9.82 16.28 -0.93
C LEU A 158 10.92 16.20 -2.00
N THR A 159 11.58 15.05 -2.17
CA THR A 159 12.56 14.81 -3.24
C THR A 159 11.90 14.96 -4.61
N ARG A 160 10.74 14.34 -4.83
CA ARG A 160 10.01 14.42 -6.11
C ARG A 160 9.68 15.86 -6.53
N THR A 161 9.55 16.79 -5.57
CA THR A 161 9.30 18.21 -5.87
C THR A 161 10.43 18.89 -6.62
N ASN A 162 11.65 18.31 -6.66
CA ASN A 162 12.78 18.84 -7.44
C ASN A 162 12.72 18.47 -8.92
N GLN A 163 11.78 17.59 -9.32
CA GLN A 163 11.55 17.13 -10.68
C GLN A 163 12.77 16.49 -11.38
N THR A 164 13.70 15.95 -10.60
CA THR A 164 14.90 15.30 -11.11
C THR A 164 14.67 13.81 -11.25
N VAL A 165 14.90 13.27 -12.44
CA VAL A 165 14.82 11.83 -12.70
C VAL A 165 16.03 11.13 -12.08
N GLY A 166 15.77 10.02 -11.40
CA GLY A 166 16.76 9.15 -10.78
C GLY A 166 16.46 8.89 -9.30
N ARG A 167 16.70 7.64 -8.89
CA ARG A 167 16.50 7.22 -7.50
C ARG A 167 17.62 7.70 -6.61
N THR A 168 17.34 7.96 -5.34
CA THR A 168 18.34 8.34 -4.34
C THR A 168 19.49 7.33 -4.27
N ALA A 169 19.22 6.03 -4.46
CA ALA A 169 20.22 4.97 -4.48
C ALA A 169 21.25 5.14 -5.62
N SER A 170 20.86 5.69 -6.75
CA SER A 170 21.73 5.93 -7.90
C SER A 170 22.28 7.37 -7.97
N MET A 171 21.50 8.37 -7.54
CA MET A 171 21.83 9.78 -7.62
C MET A 171 22.53 10.33 -6.38
N GLY A 172 22.45 9.60 -5.26
CA GLY A 172 22.99 10.00 -3.96
C GLY A 172 22.08 10.94 -3.16
N ALA A 173 22.32 10.99 -1.85
CA ALA A 173 21.51 11.75 -0.90
C ALA A 173 21.58 13.27 -1.12
N GLU A 174 22.69 13.78 -1.65
CA GLU A 174 22.83 15.20 -1.95
C GLU A 174 21.87 15.64 -3.06
N ALA A 175 21.82 14.91 -4.18
CA ALA A 175 20.89 15.18 -5.28
C ALA A 175 19.43 15.12 -4.83
N ALA A 176 19.08 14.22 -3.91
CA ALA A 176 17.75 14.10 -3.37
C ALA A 176 17.26 15.35 -2.60
N ASN A 177 18.17 16.16 -2.08
CA ASN A 177 17.86 17.34 -1.27
C ASN A 177 18.03 18.68 -2.02
N GLN A 178 18.62 18.65 -3.21
CA GLN A 178 18.82 19.87 -4.01
C GLN A 178 17.53 20.31 -4.69
N ASN A 179 17.30 21.61 -4.76
CA ASN A 179 16.19 22.26 -5.48
C ASN A 179 14.79 21.76 -5.09
N VAL A 180 14.62 21.22 -3.88
CA VAL A 180 13.31 20.78 -3.38
C VAL A 180 12.37 21.96 -3.14
N ASN A 181 11.08 21.77 -3.43
CA ASN A 181 10.05 22.78 -3.23
C ASN A 181 9.19 22.49 -1.99
N LYS A 182 9.53 23.18 -0.89
CA LYS A 182 8.77 23.04 0.37
C LYS A 182 7.34 23.58 0.30
N GLY A 183 7.04 24.48 -0.66
CA GLY A 183 5.67 24.97 -0.91
C GLY A 183 4.78 23.88 -1.45
N ILE A 184 5.26 23.09 -2.41
CA ILE A 184 4.54 21.93 -2.94
C ILE A 184 4.33 20.88 -1.83
N MET A 185 5.33 20.61 -1.00
CA MET A 185 5.18 19.69 0.14
C MET A 185 4.07 20.15 1.10
N ARG A 186 4.00 21.44 1.41
CA ARG A 186 2.95 21.99 2.28
C ARG A 186 1.55 21.95 1.65
N ALA A 187 1.47 22.00 0.33
CA ALA A 187 0.20 21.91 -0.37
C ALA A 187 -0.34 20.47 -0.44
N ALA A 188 0.54 19.48 -0.25
CA ALA A 188 0.19 18.06 -0.28
C ALA A 188 -0.27 17.51 1.08
N VAL A 189 0.04 18.21 2.18
CA VAL A 189 -0.31 17.87 3.57
C VAL A 189 -1.50 18.70 4.04
#